data_c857ad5234834c87f77baffe312aded3
#
_entry.id   c857ad5234834c87f77baffe312aded3
#
_cell.length_a   1.000
_cell.length_b   1.000
_cell.length_c   1.000
_cell.angle_alpha   90.00
_cell.angle_beta   90.00
_cell.angle_gamma   90.00
#
_symmetry.space_group_name_H-M   'P 1'
#
loop_
_entity.id
_entity.type
_entity.pdbx_description
1 polymer ?
#
loop_
_entity_poly.entity_id
_entity_poly.type
_entity_poly.pdbx_seq_one_letter_code
_entity_poly.pdbx_strand_id
1 'polypeptide(L)'
;MAKRRVQPKFFLFVTIVIAVVAGVIVVANKLGEEKTSAQLPESTVSPVETPVLGATPTPAPPLPDGLSVQAGAETDPALFGFSYKIAVKRNEVSSYMREEPISFSTGEAYADVKGVLTFGGNNYRNTFSCGTAPIVEKQMRRTWEQSIGGLGNWTGTGWTGQPLIVQWSDEVRPLLGVAEEFRQMQGFTEVIYPAMDGKIYFFELETGTKTRNPINVGAVIKSTPCLDPRGWPVLYVGQSIQSVNENNLPVAYIYAYSLISNEELARFGGHDYFSEREWQAYDSSPLIVDDTLVYGGENGVLYTAKLNTTFDAAAGTVAIAPESLVKYSYTGTGYTKTDAAGSRWYGIESSVSGFRNYVYFADNGGRLQCVDLNTMQLQFVADLSEDADATVVIDESYEDNTFYLYAASQVKTATAGSEYGYSYHRCFDGRTGALKWEEKWLASTGDSNNGGGTLATPQVGRGNVSHLVYYSMNLVALTGSNAQRTPAAASADEAQATPAEQSAGTQYALGGRIVAYDKRRGE
;
A
#
# COMPACT_ATOMS: atom_id res chain seq x y z
N MET A 1 21.12 -16.09 -59.37
CA MET A 1 20.53 -14.88 -58.80
C MET A 1 19.17 -14.62 -59.42
N ALA A 2 18.09 -15.01 -58.76
CA ALA A 2 16.72 -14.83 -59.27
C ALA A 2 16.13 -13.52 -58.74
N LYS A 3 15.88 -12.55 -59.62
CA LYS A 3 15.16 -11.34 -59.31
C LYS A 3 13.70 -11.65 -59.05
N ARG A 4 13.24 -11.58 -57.81
CA ARG A 4 11.80 -11.60 -57.46
C ARG A 4 11.12 -10.34 -58.00
N ARG A 5 10.26 -10.50 -59.01
CA ARG A 5 9.34 -9.42 -59.45
C ARG A 5 8.25 -9.23 -58.38
N VAL A 6 8.19 -8.04 -57.81
CA VAL A 6 7.10 -7.62 -56.91
C VAL A 6 5.82 -7.49 -57.75
N GLN A 7 4.73 -8.13 -57.32
CA GLN A 7 3.47 -8.16 -58.06
C GLN A 7 2.76 -6.78 -58.00
N PRO A 8 2.15 -6.31 -59.09
CA PRO A 8 1.49 -4.99 -59.13
C PRO A 8 0.35 -4.82 -58.12
N LYS A 9 -0.26 -5.88 -57.64
CA LYS A 9 -1.30 -5.87 -56.60
C LYS A 9 -0.81 -5.36 -55.25
N PHE A 10 0.48 -5.46 -54.94
CA PHE A 10 1.05 -4.94 -53.69
C PHE A 10 1.11 -3.42 -53.68
N PHE A 11 1.47 -2.83 -54.82
CA PHE A 11 1.49 -1.36 -54.93
C PHE A 11 0.09 -0.74 -54.84
N LEU A 12 -0.92 -1.41 -55.43
CA LEU A 12 -2.30 -0.93 -55.33
C LEU A 12 -2.83 -0.96 -53.91
N PHE A 13 -2.50 -2.00 -53.13
CA PHE A 13 -2.90 -2.10 -51.72
C PHE A 13 -2.25 -1.04 -50.85
N VAL A 14 -0.96 -0.77 -51.01
CA VAL A 14 -0.24 0.28 -50.28
C VAL A 14 -0.81 1.68 -50.59
N THR A 15 -1.14 1.94 -51.84
CA THR A 15 -1.73 3.23 -52.28
C THR A 15 -3.13 3.44 -51.68
N ILE A 16 -3.93 2.38 -51.59
CA ILE A 16 -5.27 2.47 -50.97
C ILE A 16 -5.14 2.69 -49.46
N VAL A 17 -4.23 2.04 -48.77
CA VAL A 17 -4.00 2.25 -47.32
C VAL A 17 -3.56 3.68 -47.03
N ILE A 18 -2.63 4.23 -47.81
CA ILE A 18 -2.18 5.61 -47.67
C ILE A 18 -3.33 6.62 -47.92
N ALA A 19 -4.18 6.36 -48.90
CA ALA A 19 -5.33 7.22 -49.18
C ALA A 19 -6.39 7.21 -48.07
N VAL A 20 -6.63 6.03 -47.45
CA VAL A 20 -7.53 5.88 -46.28
C VAL A 20 -6.98 6.59 -45.06
N VAL A 21 -5.69 6.43 -44.75
CA VAL A 21 -5.05 7.11 -43.64
C VAL A 21 -5.06 8.62 -43.81
N ALA A 22 -4.78 9.14 -45.02
CA ALA A 22 -4.87 10.56 -45.31
C ALA A 22 -6.29 11.08 -45.20
N GLY A 23 -7.30 10.31 -45.63
CA GLY A 23 -8.72 10.66 -45.50
C GLY A 23 -9.16 10.74 -44.01
N VAL A 24 -8.73 9.84 -43.18
CA VAL A 24 -9.03 9.85 -41.73
C VAL A 24 -8.39 11.05 -41.02
N ILE A 25 -7.15 11.41 -41.37
CA ILE A 25 -6.48 12.59 -40.80
C ILE A 25 -7.20 13.90 -41.21
N VAL A 26 -7.68 14.01 -42.44
CA VAL A 26 -8.43 15.20 -42.93
C VAL A 26 -9.80 15.30 -42.25
N VAL A 27 -10.50 14.19 -42.01
CA VAL A 27 -11.77 14.18 -41.28
C VAL A 27 -11.56 14.51 -39.79
N ALA A 28 -10.51 14.00 -39.18
CA ALA A 28 -10.17 14.29 -37.77
C ALA A 28 -9.84 15.78 -37.60
N ASN A 29 -9.08 16.39 -38.53
CA ASN A 29 -8.76 17.80 -38.47
C ASN A 29 -9.99 18.71 -38.73
N LYS A 30 -10.93 18.30 -39.59
CA LYS A 30 -12.17 19.06 -39.81
C LYS A 30 -13.16 18.98 -38.65
N LEU A 31 -13.19 17.85 -37.92
CA LEU A 31 -14.00 17.71 -36.71
C LEU A 31 -13.43 18.44 -35.48
N GLY A 32 -12.15 18.87 -35.54
CA GLY A 32 -11.50 19.68 -34.51
C GLY A 32 -11.79 21.19 -34.61
N GLU A 33 -12.29 21.70 -35.73
CA GLU A 33 -12.48 23.15 -35.97
C GLU A 33 -13.90 23.68 -35.70
N GLU A 34 -14.89 22.81 -35.43
CA GLU A 34 -16.23 23.23 -35.02
C GLU A 34 -16.49 23.03 -33.52
N LYS A 35 -15.71 23.68 -32.65
CA LYS A 35 -16.14 23.96 -31.28
C LYS A 35 -16.45 25.43 -31.15
N THR A 36 -17.70 25.77 -31.42
CA THR A 36 -18.33 27.03 -31.02
C THR A 36 -18.16 27.20 -29.50
N SER A 37 -17.50 28.29 -29.11
CA SER A 37 -17.41 28.69 -27.72
C SER A 37 -18.79 29.07 -27.20
N ALA A 38 -19.43 28.19 -26.43
CA ALA A 38 -20.56 28.59 -25.60
C ALA A 38 -19.99 29.41 -24.44
N GLN A 39 -20.22 30.71 -24.43
CA GLN A 39 -19.98 31.56 -23.26
C GLN A 39 -20.87 31.10 -22.12
N LEU A 40 -20.27 30.59 -21.07
CA LEU A 40 -20.90 30.40 -19.77
C LEU A 40 -21.22 31.79 -19.18
N PRO A 41 -22.37 31.97 -18.50
CA PRO A 41 -22.71 33.24 -17.88
C PRO A 41 -21.68 33.62 -16.82
N GLU A 42 -21.23 34.86 -16.83
CA GLU A 42 -20.36 35.43 -15.80
C GLU A 42 -21.04 35.32 -14.42
N SER A 43 -20.54 34.45 -13.61
CA SER A 43 -20.83 34.40 -12.18
C SER A 43 -20.08 35.54 -11.50
N THR A 44 -20.79 36.53 -11.00
CA THR A 44 -20.25 37.56 -10.12
C THR A 44 -19.82 36.92 -8.81
N VAL A 45 -18.56 36.48 -8.76
CA VAL A 45 -17.96 36.00 -7.54
C VAL A 45 -17.55 37.22 -6.71
N SER A 46 -18.16 37.41 -5.54
CA SER A 46 -17.69 38.32 -4.51
C SER A 46 -16.23 38.02 -4.19
N PRO A 47 -15.39 39.03 -3.83
CA PRO A 47 -13.99 38.77 -3.49
C PRO A 47 -13.92 37.78 -2.35
N VAL A 48 -13.33 36.62 -2.62
CA VAL A 48 -12.95 35.66 -1.58
C VAL A 48 -11.84 36.32 -0.79
N GLU A 49 -12.09 36.58 0.49
CA GLU A 49 -11.05 37.00 1.42
C GLU A 49 -9.87 36.03 1.33
N THR A 50 -8.70 36.57 1.10
CA THR A 50 -7.45 35.79 1.09
C THR A 50 -7.36 35.06 2.42
N PRO A 51 -7.28 33.73 2.49
CA PRO A 51 -7.13 33.04 3.75
C PRO A 51 -5.81 33.53 4.37
N VAL A 52 -5.89 34.18 5.50
CA VAL A 52 -4.74 34.44 6.36
C VAL A 52 -4.14 33.06 6.64
N LEU A 53 -2.89 32.86 6.26
CA LEU A 53 -2.13 31.66 6.64
C LEU A 53 -2.24 31.54 8.16
N GLY A 54 -3.17 30.69 8.61
CA GLY A 54 -3.41 30.45 10.01
C GLY A 54 -2.13 29.98 10.68
N ALA A 55 -1.92 30.38 11.92
CA ALA A 55 -0.86 29.86 12.77
C ALA A 55 -0.80 28.34 12.62
N THR A 56 0.41 27.79 12.54
CA THR A 56 0.63 26.34 12.60
C THR A 56 -0.22 25.78 13.75
N PRO A 57 -1.14 24.85 13.51
CA PRO A 57 -1.98 24.34 14.58
C PRO A 57 -1.07 23.80 15.68
N THR A 58 -1.33 24.21 16.91
CA THR A 58 -0.64 23.65 18.07
C THR A 58 -0.88 22.14 18.05
N PRO A 59 0.16 21.29 18.15
CA PRO A 59 -0.02 19.85 18.21
C PRO A 59 -1.04 19.50 19.29
N ALA A 60 -1.98 18.64 18.97
CA ALA A 60 -2.93 18.15 19.96
C ALA A 60 -2.16 17.41 21.08
N PRO A 61 -2.60 17.51 22.34
CA PRO A 61 -1.96 16.76 23.41
C PRO A 61 -2.08 15.26 23.12
N PRO A 62 -1.06 14.44 23.43
CA PRO A 62 -1.12 13.01 23.21
C PRO A 62 -2.28 12.38 23.98
N LEU A 63 -2.83 11.29 23.47
CA LEU A 63 -3.83 10.51 24.20
C LEU A 63 -3.27 10.03 25.55
N PRO A 64 -4.13 9.89 26.59
CA PRO A 64 -3.68 9.48 27.92
C PRO A 64 -2.84 8.20 27.93
N ASP A 65 -1.78 8.14 28.70
CA ASP A 65 -0.85 7.00 28.76
C ASP A 65 -1.51 5.68 29.20
N GLY A 66 -2.60 5.73 29.93
CA GLY A 66 -3.31 4.57 30.49
C GLY A 66 -4.34 3.90 29.56
N LEU A 67 -4.32 4.18 28.25
CA LEU A 67 -5.22 3.48 27.32
C LEU A 67 -4.82 2.02 27.18
N SER A 68 -5.64 1.12 27.73
CA SER A 68 -5.50 -0.33 27.53
C SER A 68 -6.20 -0.77 26.24
N VAL A 69 -5.61 -1.74 25.56
CA VAL A 69 -6.21 -2.44 24.42
C VAL A 69 -6.55 -3.86 24.88
N GLN A 70 -7.80 -4.25 24.70
CA GLN A 70 -8.29 -5.60 25.04
C GLN A 70 -9.58 -5.89 24.29
N ALA A 71 -9.91 -7.17 24.11
CA ALA A 71 -11.15 -7.55 23.45
C ALA A 71 -12.39 -6.98 24.16
N GLY A 72 -13.36 -6.53 23.35
CA GLY A 72 -14.76 -6.37 23.76
C GLY A 72 -15.49 -7.70 23.72
N ALA A 73 -16.77 -7.72 24.13
CA ALA A 73 -17.58 -8.94 24.13
C ALA A 73 -17.75 -9.57 22.73
N GLU A 74 -17.78 -8.73 21.67
CA GLU A 74 -17.93 -9.14 20.27
C GLU A 74 -16.61 -9.40 19.53
N THR A 75 -15.48 -9.11 20.15
CA THR A 75 -14.15 -9.21 19.53
C THR A 75 -13.21 -10.17 20.27
N ASP A 76 -13.76 -10.96 21.19
CA ASP A 76 -13.02 -12.03 21.86
C ASP A 76 -12.55 -13.05 20.81
N PRO A 77 -11.22 -13.32 20.71
CA PRO A 77 -10.68 -14.29 19.78
C PRO A 77 -11.33 -15.66 19.81
N ALA A 78 -11.87 -16.07 20.96
CA ALA A 78 -12.56 -17.34 21.12
C ALA A 78 -13.84 -17.43 20.28
N LEU A 79 -14.54 -16.31 20.01
CA LEU A 79 -15.73 -16.27 19.16
C LEU A 79 -15.40 -16.65 17.70
N PHE A 80 -14.17 -16.39 17.27
CA PHE A 80 -13.66 -16.69 15.94
C PHE A 80 -12.88 -18.01 15.91
N GLY A 81 -12.86 -18.75 17.02
CA GLY A 81 -12.09 -19.98 17.17
C GLY A 81 -10.60 -19.76 16.95
N PHE A 82 -10.09 -18.56 17.25
CA PHE A 82 -8.70 -18.21 17.09
C PHE A 82 -7.83 -18.90 18.13
N SER A 83 -6.72 -19.42 17.64
CA SER A 83 -5.57 -19.81 18.45
C SER A 83 -4.30 -19.20 17.82
N TYR A 84 -3.31 -18.94 18.62
CA TYR A 84 -2.04 -18.41 18.14
C TYR A 84 -0.86 -19.11 18.78
N LYS A 85 0.28 -18.99 18.14
CA LYS A 85 1.56 -19.54 18.58
C LYS A 85 2.61 -18.44 18.54
N ILE A 86 3.52 -18.51 19.48
CA ILE A 86 4.68 -17.62 19.54
C ILE A 86 5.93 -18.45 19.35
N ALA A 87 6.88 -18.00 18.54
CA ALA A 87 8.17 -18.63 18.41
C ALA A 87 9.32 -17.63 18.57
N VAL A 88 10.37 -18.06 19.24
CA VAL A 88 11.65 -17.36 19.31
C VAL A 88 12.67 -18.20 18.56
N LYS A 89 13.29 -17.64 17.54
CA LYS A 89 14.12 -18.38 16.56
C LYS A 89 13.26 -19.41 15.80
N ARG A 90 13.46 -20.70 16.12
CA ARG A 90 12.75 -21.84 15.56
C ARG A 90 11.92 -22.61 16.60
N ASN A 91 11.92 -22.13 17.85
CA ASN A 91 11.28 -22.83 18.96
C ASN A 91 9.97 -22.15 19.32
N GLU A 92 8.88 -22.90 19.33
CA GLU A 92 7.62 -22.49 19.92
C GLU A 92 7.79 -22.30 21.43
N VAL A 93 7.22 -21.21 21.96
CA VAL A 93 7.26 -20.88 23.39
C VAL A 93 5.85 -20.65 23.90
N SER A 94 5.60 -21.00 25.15
CA SER A 94 4.27 -20.83 25.78
C SER A 94 3.98 -19.37 26.15
N SER A 95 5.03 -18.55 26.29
CA SER A 95 4.93 -17.12 26.58
C SER A 95 6.18 -16.41 26.11
N TYR A 96 6.05 -15.14 25.83
CA TYR A 96 7.14 -14.24 25.48
C TYR A 96 6.98 -12.92 26.23
N MET A 97 8.07 -12.32 26.63
CA MET A 97 8.14 -10.97 27.13
C MET A 97 9.42 -10.34 26.60
N ARG A 98 9.28 -9.22 25.93
CA ARG A 98 10.43 -8.47 25.42
C ARG A 98 11.24 -7.91 26.57
N GLU A 99 12.55 -8.11 26.55
CA GLU A 99 13.46 -7.64 27.59
C GLU A 99 13.47 -6.10 27.66
N GLU A 100 13.57 -5.45 26.50
CA GLU A 100 13.43 -4.01 26.35
C GLU A 100 12.09 -3.71 25.69
N PRO A 101 11.07 -3.23 26.43
CA PRO A 101 9.78 -2.90 25.86
C PRO A 101 9.89 -1.85 24.76
N ILE A 102 9.14 -2.02 23.68
CA ILE A 102 9.08 -1.09 22.56
C ILE A 102 7.73 -0.39 22.51
N SER A 103 7.72 0.85 21.99
CA SER A 103 6.51 1.66 21.88
C SER A 103 6.64 2.63 20.71
N PHE A 104 5.72 2.57 19.75
CA PHE A 104 5.61 3.60 18.74
C PHE A 104 5.30 4.95 19.36
N SER A 105 5.91 5.99 18.84
CA SER A 105 5.52 7.39 19.06
C SER A 105 4.15 7.68 18.41
N THR A 106 3.64 8.91 18.57
CA THR A 106 2.52 9.38 17.74
C THR A 106 2.90 9.39 16.28
N GLY A 107 1.90 9.31 15.38
CA GLY A 107 2.18 9.30 13.95
C GLY A 107 2.97 10.53 13.47
N GLU A 108 2.77 11.69 14.10
CA GLU A 108 3.50 12.93 13.78
C GLU A 108 4.97 12.88 14.22
N ALA A 109 5.28 12.14 15.27
CA ALA A 109 6.63 12.00 15.83
C ALA A 109 7.35 10.71 15.38
N TYR A 110 6.82 10.00 14.36
CA TYR A 110 7.38 8.74 13.90
C TYR A 110 8.78 8.89 13.27
N ALA A 111 9.05 10.00 12.62
CA ALA A 111 10.29 10.20 11.87
C ALA A 111 11.01 11.48 12.29
N ASP A 112 12.33 11.39 12.41
CA ASP A 112 13.21 12.52 12.77
C ASP A 112 13.62 13.36 11.55
N VAL A 113 13.32 12.89 10.33
CA VAL A 113 13.63 13.57 9.08
C VAL A 113 12.37 13.81 8.25
N LYS A 114 12.41 14.87 7.44
CA LYS A 114 11.28 15.25 6.59
C LYS A 114 11.14 14.29 5.44
N GLY A 115 9.92 13.72 5.27
CA GLY A 115 9.67 12.80 4.19
C GLY A 115 8.46 11.91 4.37
N VAL A 116 8.38 10.89 3.52
CA VAL A 116 7.48 9.75 3.56
C VAL A 116 8.38 8.52 3.62
N LEU A 117 8.65 7.99 4.81
CA LEU A 117 9.71 7.02 5.05
C LEU A 117 9.24 5.56 5.07
N THR A 118 7.95 5.34 5.01
CA THR A 118 7.30 4.03 4.92
C THR A 118 5.94 4.18 4.26
N PHE A 119 5.27 3.10 3.96
CA PHE A 119 3.90 3.13 3.44
C PHE A 119 2.97 3.92 4.37
N GLY A 120 2.16 4.81 3.81
CA GLY A 120 1.30 5.69 4.59
C GLY A 120 2.04 6.71 5.46
N GLY A 121 3.35 6.90 5.26
CA GLY A 121 4.20 7.95 5.83
C GLY A 121 4.64 7.71 7.27
N ASN A 122 3.87 7.02 8.09
CA ASN A 122 4.14 6.81 9.51
C ASN A 122 3.58 5.47 10.02
N ASN A 123 3.73 5.22 11.33
CA ASN A 123 3.21 4.02 11.99
C ASN A 123 1.68 3.93 12.00
N TYR A 124 0.93 5.05 11.93
CA TYR A 124 -0.53 5.05 11.82
C TYR A 124 -1.03 4.82 10.40
N ARG A 125 -0.15 4.85 9.40
CA ARG A 125 -0.48 4.73 7.96
C ARG A 125 -1.43 5.82 7.48
N ASN A 126 -1.40 7.00 8.08
CA ASN A 126 -2.38 8.05 7.88
C ASN A 126 -1.84 9.35 7.27
N THR A 127 -0.58 9.36 6.78
CA THR A 127 0.09 10.53 6.21
C THR A 127 0.84 10.15 4.93
N PHE A 128 0.12 10.11 3.80
CA PHE A 128 0.68 9.70 2.49
C PHE A 128 1.52 10.78 1.80
N SER A 129 1.64 11.94 2.40
CA SER A 129 2.41 13.07 1.85
C SER A 129 3.08 13.86 2.98
N CYS A 130 4.08 14.64 2.61
CA CYS A 130 4.72 15.58 3.53
C CYS A 130 4.66 17.01 2.97
N GLY A 131 4.52 18.00 3.86
CA GLY A 131 4.43 19.41 3.51
C GLY A 131 3.03 19.84 3.03
N THR A 132 2.96 21.07 2.54
CA THR A 132 1.75 21.71 2.03
C THR A 132 2.01 22.32 0.67
N ALA A 133 1.01 22.29 -0.23
CA ALA A 133 1.09 22.93 -1.53
C ALA A 133 -0.12 23.86 -1.73
N PRO A 134 0.08 25.14 -2.08
CA PRO A 134 -1.00 26.02 -2.48
C PRO A 134 -1.49 25.62 -3.88
N ILE A 135 -2.68 25.04 -3.98
CA ILE A 135 -3.29 24.67 -5.26
C ILE A 135 -4.09 25.86 -5.77
N VAL A 136 -3.41 26.79 -6.44
CA VAL A 136 -4.04 28.03 -6.96
C VAL A 136 -4.70 27.79 -8.31
N GLU A 137 -4.00 27.15 -9.24
CA GLU A 137 -4.45 26.96 -10.62
C GLU A 137 -5.42 25.80 -10.79
N LYS A 138 -5.63 24.96 -9.76
CA LYS A 138 -6.47 23.76 -9.77
C LYS A 138 -6.16 22.82 -10.96
N GLN A 139 -4.90 22.79 -11.36
CA GLN A 139 -4.39 21.95 -12.44
C GLN A 139 -3.20 21.13 -11.97
N MET A 140 -3.12 19.92 -12.48
CA MET A 140 -1.95 19.05 -12.30
C MET A 140 -1.21 18.95 -13.63
N ARG A 141 0.13 19.01 -13.58
CA ARG A 141 1.00 18.77 -14.73
C ARG A 141 2.10 17.77 -14.36
N ARG A 142 2.48 16.98 -15.32
CA ARG A 142 3.63 16.09 -15.18
C ARG A 142 4.91 16.92 -15.27
N THR A 143 5.77 16.84 -14.24
CA THR A 143 7.06 17.54 -14.21
C THR A 143 8.16 16.72 -14.89
N TRP A 144 8.17 15.40 -14.68
CA TRP A 144 9.08 14.46 -15.31
C TRP A 144 8.46 13.06 -15.44
N GLU A 145 9.12 12.20 -16.17
CA GLU A 145 8.73 10.82 -16.41
C GLU A 145 9.98 9.94 -16.51
N GLN A 146 9.92 8.75 -15.91
CA GLN A 146 10.96 7.74 -16.01
C GLN A 146 10.35 6.39 -16.37
N SER A 147 11.04 5.65 -17.24
CA SER A 147 10.65 4.29 -17.59
C SER A 147 11.28 3.31 -16.62
N ILE A 148 10.50 2.31 -16.22
CA ILE A 148 10.93 1.17 -15.41
C ILE A 148 10.85 -0.12 -16.22
N GLY A 149 11.50 -1.19 -15.74
CA GLY A 149 11.56 -2.47 -16.44
C GLY A 149 10.36 -3.37 -16.19
N GLY A 150 10.55 -4.65 -16.52
CA GLY A 150 9.62 -5.75 -16.23
C GLY A 150 10.39 -7.01 -15.85
N LEU A 151 9.76 -7.90 -15.10
CA LEU A 151 10.27 -9.22 -14.71
C LEU A 151 9.23 -10.30 -15.07
N GLY A 152 9.46 -11.02 -16.16
CA GLY A 152 8.46 -11.92 -16.72
C GLY A 152 7.18 -11.16 -17.11
N ASN A 153 6.05 -11.54 -16.54
CA ASN A 153 4.76 -10.89 -16.76
C ASN A 153 4.50 -9.69 -15.82
N TRP A 154 5.42 -9.39 -14.93
CA TRP A 154 5.28 -8.34 -13.92
C TRP A 154 5.87 -7.02 -14.43
N THR A 155 5.06 -5.98 -14.46
CA THR A 155 5.45 -4.63 -14.88
C THR A 155 4.78 -3.58 -13.99
N GLY A 156 5.40 -2.41 -13.87
CA GLY A 156 4.85 -1.31 -13.10
C GLY A 156 5.15 -1.41 -11.60
N THR A 157 4.20 -0.95 -10.79
CA THR A 157 4.29 -0.97 -9.32
C THR A 157 3.19 -1.83 -8.73
N GLY A 158 3.41 -2.35 -7.52
CA GLY A 158 2.40 -3.06 -6.77
C GLY A 158 1.31 -2.12 -6.25
N TRP A 159 0.16 -2.67 -5.91
CA TRP A 159 -0.98 -1.93 -5.34
C TRP A 159 -0.70 -1.38 -3.93
N THR A 160 0.25 -1.98 -3.21
CA THR A 160 0.76 -1.48 -1.94
C THR A 160 2.07 -0.69 -2.11
N GLY A 161 2.50 -0.48 -3.37
CA GLY A 161 3.74 0.20 -3.70
C GLY A 161 3.57 1.72 -3.72
N GLN A 162 4.12 2.39 -2.72
CA GLN A 162 4.24 3.83 -2.64
C GLN A 162 5.72 4.20 -2.77
N PRO A 163 6.11 5.25 -3.50
CA PRO A 163 7.47 5.77 -3.43
C PRO A 163 7.74 6.34 -2.05
N LEU A 164 8.96 6.14 -1.52
CA LEU A 164 9.45 6.93 -0.42
C LEU A 164 9.95 8.26 -0.93
N ILE A 165 9.87 9.28 -0.10
CA ILE A 165 10.42 10.61 -0.35
C ILE A 165 11.18 11.01 0.91
N VAL A 166 12.45 11.33 0.79
CA VAL A 166 13.28 11.70 1.94
C VAL A 166 14.13 12.93 1.62
N GLN A 167 14.03 13.94 2.46
CA GLN A 167 14.99 15.03 2.46
C GLN A 167 16.14 14.67 3.38
N TRP A 168 17.27 14.31 2.78
CA TRP A 168 18.45 13.88 3.53
C TRP A 168 19.06 15.00 4.35
N SER A 169 19.43 14.70 5.59
CA SER A 169 20.14 15.66 6.46
C SER A 169 21.51 16.03 5.90
N ASP A 170 22.03 17.18 6.29
CA ASP A 170 23.38 17.62 5.90
C ASP A 170 24.50 16.70 6.43
N GLU A 171 24.23 15.96 7.50
CA GLU A 171 25.14 14.96 8.05
C GLU A 171 25.17 13.67 7.20
N VAL A 172 24.02 13.18 6.77
CA VAL A 172 23.89 11.91 6.03
C VAL A 172 24.17 12.08 4.54
N ARG A 173 23.69 13.16 3.93
CA ARG A 173 23.79 13.40 2.49
C ARG A 173 25.19 13.20 1.89
N PRO A 174 26.28 13.72 2.48
CA PRO A 174 27.63 13.55 1.93
C PRO A 174 28.13 12.10 1.89
N LEU A 175 27.52 11.23 2.71
CA LEU A 175 27.92 9.83 2.86
C LEU A 175 27.21 8.90 1.88
N LEU A 176 26.11 9.35 1.28
CA LEU A 176 25.27 8.52 0.41
C LEU A 176 26.02 8.02 -0.83
N GLY A 177 25.65 6.81 -1.26
CA GLY A 177 26.14 6.20 -2.50
C GLY A 177 25.53 6.80 -3.77
N VAL A 178 25.38 8.12 -3.82
CA VAL A 178 24.82 8.89 -4.96
C VAL A 178 25.93 9.57 -5.75
N ALA A 179 25.59 10.09 -6.95
CA ALA A 179 26.53 10.92 -7.71
C ALA A 179 26.94 12.17 -6.93
N GLU A 180 28.15 12.67 -7.21
CA GLU A 180 28.79 13.76 -6.45
C GLU A 180 27.94 15.03 -6.38
N GLU A 181 27.27 15.38 -7.48
CA GLU A 181 26.39 16.55 -7.55
C GLU A 181 25.29 16.52 -6.48
N PHE A 182 24.73 15.35 -6.18
CA PHE A 182 23.68 15.20 -5.15
C PHE A 182 24.25 15.21 -3.73
N ARG A 183 25.49 14.74 -3.51
CA ARG A 183 26.18 14.86 -2.22
C ARG A 183 26.40 16.32 -1.84
N GLN A 184 26.59 17.20 -2.84
CA GLN A 184 26.81 18.64 -2.65
C GLN A 184 25.51 19.46 -2.63
N MET A 185 24.38 18.88 -3.08
CA MET A 185 23.11 19.57 -3.24
C MET A 185 22.45 19.87 -1.90
N GLN A 186 22.32 21.14 -1.53
CA GLN A 186 21.57 21.54 -0.33
C GLN A 186 20.09 21.20 -0.49
N GLY A 187 19.49 20.66 0.57
CA GLY A 187 18.08 20.28 0.57
C GLY A 187 17.77 19.08 -0.34
N PHE A 188 18.78 18.29 -0.73
CA PHE A 188 18.62 17.12 -1.58
C PHE A 188 17.48 16.22 -1.09
N THR A 189 16.50 16.05 -1.97
CA THR A 189 15.32 15.21 -1.70
C THR A 189 15.30 14.07 -2.71
N GLU A 190 15.35 12.84 -2.20
CA GLU A 190 15.39 11.62 -3.00
C GLU A 190 14.05 10.91 -3.00
N VAL A 191 13.60 10.50 -4.19
CA VAL A 191 12.49 9.59 -4.41
C VAL A 191 13.06 8.17 -4.54
N ILE A 192 12.62 7.25 -3.69
CA ILE A 192 13.00 5.84 -3.70
C ILE A 192 11.79 5.03 -4.16
N TYR A 193 11.89 4.42 -5.34
CA TYR A 193 10.76 3.85 -6.05
C TYR A 193 10.89 2.33 -6.23
N PRO A 194 10.13 1.51 -5.50
CA PRO A 194 10.11 0.06 -5.69
C PRO A 194 9.28 -0.30 -6.92
N ALA A 195 9.72 -1.30 -7.68
CA ALA A 195 9.04 -1.73 -8.90
C ALA A 195 8.88 -3.24 -9.00
N MET A 196 7.86 -3.66 -9.75
CA MET A 196 7.60 -5.10 -9.96
C MET A 196 8.61 -5.77 -10.89
N ASP A 197 9.58 -5.04 -11.44
CA ASP A 197 10.73 -5.62 -12.13
C ASP A 197 11.84 -6.11 -11.16
N GLY A 198 11.58 -6.05 -9.85
CA GLY A 198 12.51 -6.48 -8.82
C GLY A 198 13.61 -5.49 -8.49
N LYS A 199 13.45 -4.23 -8.88
CA LYS A 199 14.43 -3.17 -8.64
C LYS A 199 13.85 -2.04 -7.82
N ILE A 200 14.76 -1.38 -7.09
CA ILE A 200 14.49 -0.12 -6.40
C ILE A 200 15.23 0.97 -7.16
N TYR A 201 14.49 1.96 -7.64
CA TYR A 201 15.00 3.10 -8.39
C TYR A 201 15.13 4.33 -7.49
N PHE A 202 16.05 5.21 -7.83
CA PHE A 202 16.38 6.40 -7.05
C PHE A 202 16.44 7.62 -7.96
N PHE A 203 15.67 8.66 -7.62
CA PHE A 203 15.56 9.88 -8.41
C PHE A 203 15.63 11.12 -7.53
N GLU A 204 16.19 12.20 -8.05
CA GLU A 204 16.05 13.51 -7.45
C GLU A 204 14.60 14.00 -7.68
N LEU A 205 13.98 14.59 -6.65
CA LEU A 205 12.54 14.88 -6.62
C LEU A 205 12.10 15.87 -7.71
N GLU A 206 12.84 16.94 -7.93
CA GLU A 206 12.42 18.04 -8.82
C GLU A 206 12.62 17.71 -10.31
N THR A 207 13.69 17.00 -10.63
CA THR A 207 14.11 16.76 -12.02
C THR A 207 13.86 15.34 -12.51
N GLY A 208 13.64 14.38 -11.61
CA GLY A 208 13.60 12.97 -11.94
C GLY A 208 14.96 12.38 -12.38
N THR A 209 16.06 13.11 -12.17
CA THR A 209 17.41 12.62 -12.51
C THR A 209 17.78 11.45 -11.61
N LYS A 210 18.31 10.37 -12.20
CA LYS A 210 18.77 9.20 -11.43
C LYS A 210 19.93 9.58 -10.53
N THR A 211 19.81 9.31 -9.24
CA THR A 211 20.82 9.67 -8.24
C THR A 211 21.91 8.62 -8.10
N ARG A 212 21.56 7.35 -8.34
CA ARG A 212 22.43 6.16 -8.26
C ARG A 212 21.91 5.02 -9.14
N ASN A 213 22.67 3.94 -9.24
CA ASN A 213 22.21 2.72 -9.88
C ASN A 213 21.08 2.07 -9.05
N PRO A 214 20.09 1.43 -9.71
CA PRO A 214 19.06 0.70 -9.01
C PRO A 214 19.64 -0.46 -8.16
N ILE A 215 19.05 -0.71 -7.00
CA ILE A 215 19.31 -1.92 -6.23
C ILE A 215 18.42 -3.03 -6.80
N ASN A 216 19.02 -4.20 -7.12
CA ASN A 216 18.30 -5.35 -7.61
C ASN A 216 18.01 -6.32 -6.46
N VAL A 217 16.73 -6.48 -6.13
CA VAL A 217 16.24 -7.38 -5.07
C VAL A 217 16.05 -8.81 -5.59
N GLY A 218 16.01 -8.98 -6.92
CA GLY A 218 15.97 -10.29 -7.59
C GLY A 218 14.59 -10.94 -7.65
N ALA A 219 13.54 -10.32 -7.09
CA ALA A 219 12.16 -10.76 -7.18
C ALA A 219 11.21 -9.56 -7.20
N VAL A 220 9.98 -9.76 -7.65
CA VAL A 220 8.93 -8.74 -7.69
C VAL A 220 8.80 -8.02 -6.36
N ILE A 221 8.68 -6.70 -6.38
CA ILE A 221 8.41 -5.87 -5.21
C ILE A 221 7.03 -5.24 -5.40
N LYS A 222 6.07 -5.57 -4.55
CA LYS A 222 4.74 -4.93 -4.52
C LYS A 222 4.61 -3.98 -3.32
N SER A 223 5.34 -4.26 -2.23
CA SER A 223 5.33 -3.46 -1.01
C SER A 223 6.09 -2.12 -1.16
N THR A 224 5.76 -1.18 -0.29
CA THR A 224 6.61 0.01 -0.08
C THR A 224 7.78 -0.36 0.81
N PRO A 225 9.01 0.02 0.49
CA PRO A 225 10.14 -0.08 1.40
C PRO A 225 9.93 0.73 2.68
N CYS A 226 10.81 0.55 3.64
CA CYS A 226 10.89 1.41 4.83
C CYS A 226 12.32 1.93 4.99
N LEU A 227 12.47 3.23 5.21
CA LEU A 227 13.72 3.82 5.71
C LEU A 227 13.74 3.79 7.23
N ASP A 228 14.93 3.78 7.80
CA ASP A 228 15.08 3.99 9.24
C ASP A 228 14.49 5.36 9.62
N PRO A 229 13.52 5.43 10.55
CA PRO A 229 12.84 6.68 10.89
C PRO A 229 13.74 7.74 11.50
N ARG A 230 14.90 7.35 12.05
CA ARG A 230 15.94 8.28 12.53
C ARG A 230 16.64 9.03 11.38
N GLY A 231 16.33 8.68 10.11
CA GLY A 231 17.01 9.21 8.94
C GLY A 231 18.39 8.59 8.67
N TRP A 232 18.69 7.47 9.33
CA TRP A 232 19.90 6.71 9.05
C TRP A 232 19.80 6.01 7.70
N PRO A 233 20.90 5.86 6.95
CA PRO A 233 20.85 5.43 5.56
C PRO A 233 20.71 3.90 5.41
N VAL A 234 19.64 3.35 5.97
CA VAL A 234 19.25 1.93 5.88
C VAL A 234 17.86 1.80 5.27
N LEU A 235 17.73 0.95 4.26
CA LEU A 235 16.49 0.67 3.54
C LEU A 235 16.08 -0.79 3.72
N TYR A 236 14.81 -1.02 4.08
CA TYR A 236 14.22 -2.35 4.24
C TYR A 236 13.17 -2.60 3.16
N VAL A 237 13.21 -3.77 2.50
CA VAL A 237 12.28 -4.10 1.39
C VAL A 237 12.00 -5.60 1.33
N GLY A 238 10.72 -5.97 1.10
CA GLY A 238 10.26 -7.35 0.96
C GLY A 238 10.22 -7.83 -0.49
N GLN A 239 10.49 -9.12 -0.70
CA GLN A 239 10.17 -9.84 -1.93
C GLN A 239 8.71 -10.27 -1.91
N SER A 240 7.96 -9.89 -2.92
CA SER A 240 6.51 -10.12 -2.99
C SER A 240 6.12 -11.37 -3.79
N ILE A 241 7.10 -12.10 -4.29
CA ILE A 241 6.91 -13.39 -4.94
C ILE A 241 8.01 -14.33 -4.45
N GLN A 242 7.59 -15.53 -4.05
CA GLN A 242 8.53 -16.56 -3.65
C GLN A 242 9.40 -17.05 -4.82
N SER A 243 10.61 -17.43 -4.52
CA SER A 243 11.49 -18.22 -5.34
C SER A 243 11.68 -19.60 -4.73
N VAL A 244 12.51 -20.45 -5.31
CA VAL A 244 12.90 -21.72 -4.72
C VAL A 244 14.39 -21.70 -4.39
N ASN A 245 14.76 -22.27 -3.27
CA ASN A 245 16.16 -22.41 -2.89
C ASN A 245 16.78 -23.71 -3.47
N GLU A 246 18.04 -23.95 -3.15
CA GLU A 246 18.79 -25.16 -3.57
C GLU A 246 18.16 -26.49 -3.12
N ASN A 247 17.34 -26.47 -2.05
CA ASN A 247 16.61 -27.62 -1.54
C ASN A 247 15.19 -27.73 -2.11
N ASN A 248 14.88 -26.96 -3.17
CA ASN A 248 13.57 -26.87 -3.81
C ASN A 248 12.43 -26.44 -2.86
N LEU A 249 12.75 -25.63 -1.84
CA LEU A 249 11.78 -25.07 -0.90
C LEU A 249 11.41 -23.64 -1.32
N PRO A 250 10.13 -23.23 -1.20
CA PRO A 250 9.70 -21.86 -1.46
C PRO A 250 10.34 -20.92 -0.43
N VAL A 251 10.91 -19.82 -0.90
CA VAL A 251 11.57 -18.81 -0.06
C VAL A 251 11.27 -17.41 -0.54
N ALA A 252 11.14 -16.48 0.40
CA ALA A 252 11.17 -15.05 0.16
C ALA A 252 11.90 -14.36 1.32
N TYR A 253 12.41 -13.15 1.08
CA TYR A 253 13.19 -12.42 2.06
C TYR A 253 12.73 -10.97 2.17
N ILE A 254 12.91 -10.40 3.36
CA ILE A 254 13.05 -8.97 3.56
C ILE A 254 14.54 -8.67 3.65
N TYR A 255 14.99 -7.72 2.86
CA TYR A 255 16.38 -7.27 2.82
C TYR A 255 16.55 -5.96 3.55
N ALA A 256 17.71 -5.78 4.16
CA ALA A 256 18.22 -4.50 4.63
C ALA A 256 19.43 -4.10 3.78
N TYR A 257 19.41 -2.91 3.22
CA TYR A 257 20.47 -2.34 2.39
C TYR A 257 21.07 -1.09 3.01
N SER A 258 22.39 -0.97 2.97
CA SER A 258 23.08 0.30 3.21
C SER A 258 22.88 1.24 2.01
N LEU A 259 22.41 2.45 2.23
CA LEU A 259 22.37 3.49 1.19
C LEU A 259 23.69 4.30 1.08
N ILE A 260 24.70 3.95 1.89
CA ILE A 260 26.09 4.43 1.74
C ILE A 260 26.80 3.60 0.67
N SER A 261 26.82 2.27 0.81
CA SER A 261 27.50 1.36 -0.12
C SER A 261 26.59 0.79 -1.21
N ASN A 262 25.27 0.86 -1.04
CA ASN A 262 24.23 0.16 -1.83
C ASN A 262 24.32 -1.38 -1.74
N GLU A 263 24.94 -1.90 -0.69
CA GLU A 263 25.09 -3.33 -0.45
C GLU A 263 24.11 -3.85 0.59
N GLU A 264 23.83 -5.15 0.53
CA GLU A 264 23.05 -5.87 1.51
C GLU A 264 23.75 -5.88 2.86
N LEU A 265 23.06 -5.46 3.91
CA LEU A 265 23.51 -5.56 5.30
C LEU A 265 23.02 -6.85 5.96
N ALA A 266 21.78 -7.24 5.69
CA ALA A 266 21.17 -8.46 6.21
C ALA A 266 19.92 -8.83 5.42
N ARG A 267 19.43 -10.06 5.64
CA ARG A 267 18.13 -10.52 5.16
C ARG A 267 17.42 -11.34 6.24
N PHE A 268 16.09 -11.26 6.22
CA PHE A 268 15.20 -11.94 7.15
C PHE A 268 14.21 -12.80 6.35
N GLY A 269 13.69 -13.89 6.92
CA GLY A 269 12.74 -14.77 6.25
C GLY A 269 13.39 -16.04 5.71
N GLY A 270 13.14 -16.39 4.47
CA GLY A 270 13.47 -17.66 3.84
C GLY A 270 12.28 -18.61 3.82
N HIS A 271 12.49 -19.92 3.94
CA HIS A 271 11.41 -20.87 4.17
C HIS A 271 11.11 -20.94 5.66
N ASP A 272 9.87 -20.58 6.02
CA ASP A 272 9.49 -20.57 7.43
C ASP A 272 8.60 -21.76 7.79
N TYR A 273 9.15 -22.72 8.51
CA TYR A 273 8.43 -23.91 8.99
C TYR A 273 7.42 -23.62 10.12
N PHE A 274 7.38 -22.40 10.61
CA PHE A 274 6.41 -21.97 11.62
C PHE A 274 5.09 -21.48 11.00
N SER A 275 5.08 -21.24 9.69
CA SER A 275 3.91 -20.79 8.97
C SER A 275 2.91 -21.92 8.73
N GLU A 276 1.63 -21.61 8.83
CA GLU A 276 0.52 -22.52 8.48
C GLU A 276 0.23 -22.52 6.96
N ARG A 277 0.71 -21.51 6.24
CA ARG A 277 0.56 -21.35 4.79
C ARG A 277 1.93 -21.56 4.12
N GLU A 278 1.96 -22.35 3.04
CA GLU A 278 3.21 -22.64 2.33
C GLU A 278 3.71 -21.48 1.46
N TRP A 279 2.85 -20.53 1.12
CA TRP A 279 3.22 -19.38 0.30
C TRP A 279 4.13 -18.42 1.07
N GLN A 280 5.35 -18.22 0.57
CA GLN A 280 6.35 -17.34 1.17
C GLN A 280 6.44 -16.05 0.34
N ALA A 281 5.89 -14.95 0.83
CA ALA A 281 5.95 -13.63 0.19
C ALA A 281 5.76 -12.52 1.24
N TYR A 282 6.18 -11.29 0.92
CA TYR A 282 6.12 -10.14 1.81
C TYR A 282 5.59 -8.92 1.06
N ASP A 283 4.27 -8.79 0.98
CA ASP A 283 3.56 -7.62 0.44
C ASP A 283 3.32 -6.55 1.51
N SER A 284 3.32 -6.95 2.78
CA SER A 284 3.23 -6.04 3.93
C SER A 284 4.45 -5.13 4.01
N SER A 285 4.23 -3.83 4.00
CA SER A 285 5.30 -2.82 4.12
C SER A 285 5.82 -2.74 5.56
N PRO A 286 7.15 -2.82 5.77
CA PRO A 286 7.73 -2.85 7.11
C PRO A 286 7.52 -1.57 7.91
N LEU A 287 7.65 -1.68 9.24
CA LEU A 287 7.82 -0.58 10.19
C LEU A 287 9.09 -0.81 11.02
N ILE A 288 9.64 0.29 11.51
CA ILE A 288 10.71 0.28 12.51
C ILE A 288 10.20 0.99 13.77
N VAL A 289 10.38 0.38 14.91
CA VAL A 289 10.07 0.96 16.23
C VAL A 289 11.16 0.57 17.22
N ASP A 290 11.74 1.56 17.89
CA ASP A 290 12.81 1.36 18.88
C ASP A 290 13.87 0.36 18.38
N ASP A 291 14.38 0.62 17.17
CA ASP A 291 15.37 -0.22 16.48
C ASP A 291 14.91 -1.69 16.28
N THR A 292 13.61 -1.89 16.17
CA THR A 292 12.99 -3.20 15.91
C THR A 292 12.22 -3.17 14.59
N LEU A 293 12.57 -4.06 13.67
CA LEU A 293 11.84 -4.30 12.43
C LEU A 293 10.56 -5.08 12.72
N VAL A 294 9.43 -4.63 12.17
CA VAL A 294 8.11 -5.27 12.29
C VAL A 294 7.49 -5.41 10.91
N TYR A 295 7.04 -6.60 10.54
CA TYR A 295 6.40 -6.85 9.25
C TYR A 295 5.50 -8.08 9.24
N GLY A 296 4.49 -8.09 8.37
CA GLY A 296 3.64 -9.23 8.08
C GLY A 296 4.15 -10.06 6.91
N GLY A 297 3.81 -11.33 6.87
CA GLY A 297 4.07 -12.21 5.73
C GLY A 297 2.77 -12.80 5.17
N GLU A 298 2.69 -12.97 3.87
CA GLU A 298 1.60 -13.72 3.23
C GLU A 298 1.56 -15.19 3.67
N ASN A 299 2.60 -15.66 4.34
CA ASN A 299 2.63 -16.95 5.01
C ASN A 299 1.86 -16.99 6.34
N GLY A 300 1.19 -15.89 6.73
CA GLY A 300 0.37 -15.80 7.94
C GLY A 300 1.18 -15.59 9.23
N VAL A 301 2.40 -15.08 9.12
CA VAL A 301 3.27 -14.83 10.27
C VAL A 301 3.58 -13.35 10.40
N LEU A 302 3.39 -12.80 11.61
CA LEU A 302 3.91 -11.49 12.00
C LEU A 302 5.31 -11.69 12.58
N TYR A 303 6.27 -10.91 12.10
CA TYR A 303 7.67 -10.99 12.47
C TYR A 303 8.15 -9.74 13.18
N THR A 304 9.03 -9.92 14.17
CA THR A 304 9.80 -8.82 14.74
C THR A 304 11.28 -9.22 14.88
N ALA A 305 12.18 -8.25 14.68
CA ALA A 305 13.62 -8.44 14.87
C ALA A 305 14.25 -7.17 15.45
N LYS A 306 14.92 -7.27 16.60
CA LYS A 306 15.80 -6.20 17.10
C LYS A 306 16.98 -6.10 16.13
N LEU A 307 17.30 -4.90 15.65
CA LEU A 307 18.26 -4.70 14.57
C LEU A 307 19.67 -4.45 15.08
N ASN A 308 19.83 -3.85 16.27
CA ASN A 308 21.10 -3.38 16.83
C ASN A 308 21.85 -2.53 15.80
N THR A 309 21.15 -1.55 15.24
CA THR A 309 21.67 -0.66 14.20
C THR A 309 22.71 0.28 14.79
N THR A 310 23.83 0.41 14.10
CA THR A 310 24.86 1.41 14.41
C THR A 310 25.09 2.29 13.20
N PHE A 311 25.20 3.58 13.43
CA PHE A 311 25.57 4.57 12.42
C PHE A 311 26.65 5.50 12.96
N ASP A 312 27.78 5.59 12.24
CA ASP A 312 28.87 6.49 12.53
C ASP A 312 29.07 7.43 11.33
N ALA A 313 28.58 8.66 11.48
CA ALA A 313 28.67 9.66 10.43
C ALA A 313 30.12 10.09 10.17
N ALA A 314 30.99 10.10 11.18
CA ALA A 314 32.39 10.48 11.04
C ALA A 314 33.20 9.42 10.27
N ALA A 315 32.88 8.14 10.52
CA ALA A 315 33.47 7.01 9.80
C ALA A 315 32.79 6.76 8.44
N GLY A 316 31.60 7.32 8.20
CA GLY A 316 30.79 7.07 7.01
C GLY A 316 30.31 5.61 6.94
N THR A 317 29.95 5.02 8.06
CA THR A 317 29.55 3.60 8.14
C THR A 317 28.19 3.40 8.78
N VAL A 318 27.45 2.41 8.28
CA VAL A 318 26.23 1.91 8.90
C VAL A 318 26.26 0.39 8.92
N ALA A 319 25.81 -0.21 10.02
CA ALA A 319 25.73 -1.66 10.17
C ALA A 319 24.51 -2.06 10.98
N ILE A 320 24.04 -3.28 10.78
CA ILE A 320 23.03 -3.91 11.62
C ILE A 320 23.54 -5.27 12.11
N ALA A 321 23.19 -5.63 13.35
CA ALA A 321 23.52 -6.92 13.96
C ALA A 321 22.26 -7.56 14.54
N PRO A 322 21.36 -8.06 13.65
CA PRO A 322 20.00 -8.41 14.04
C PRO A 322 19.98 -9.60 15.00
N GLU A 323 19.12 -9.50 16.00
CA GLU A 323 18.80 -10.63 16.86
C GLU A 323 17.88 -11.62 16.14
N SER A 324 17.61 -12.71 16.82
CA SER A 324 16.70 -13.72 16.30
C SER A 324 15.29 -13.21 16.16
N LEU A 325 14.62 -13.63 15.10
CA LEU A 325 13.21 -13.34 14.88
C LEU A 325 12.35 -13.84 16.03
N VAL A 326 11.43 -12.99 16.48
CA VAL A 326 10.28 -13.36 17.30
C VAL A 326 9.05 -13.31 16.39
N LYS A 327 8.24 -14.36 16.46
CA LYS A 327 7.18 -14.63 15.50
C LYS A 327 5.85 -14.87 16.19
N TYR A 328 4.79 -14.38 15.58
CA TYR A 328 3.42 -14.70 15.92
C TYR A 328 2.76 -15.34 14.70
N SER A 329 2.14 -16.50 14.88
CA SER A 329 1.35 -17.21 13.87
C SER A 329 0.00 -17.56 14.46
N TYR A 330 -1.03 -17.66 13.63
CA TYR A 330 -2.40 -17.85 14.11
C TYR A 330 -3.20 -18.79 13.22
N THR A 331 -4.29 -19.34 13.80
CA THR A 331 -5.31 -20.07 13.08
C THR A 331 -6.68 -19.67 13.64
N GLY A 332 -7.74 -19.76 12.84
CA GLY A 332 -9.11 -19.46 13.25
C GLY A 332 -10.11 -20.40 12.61
N THR A 333 -11.30 -20.52 13.20
CA THR A 333 -12.43 -21.18 12.57
C THR A 333 -13.14 -20.20 11.61
N GLY A 334 -13.79 -20.73 10.57
CA GLY A 334 -14.48 -19.92 9.58
C GLY A 334 -13.62 -19.56 8.35
N TYR A 335 -12.33 -19.76 8.39
CA TYR A 335 -11.51 -19.76 7.18
C TYR A 335 -11.81 -21.02 6.37
N THR A 336 -12.68 -20.88 5.39
CA THR A 336 -13.03 -21.99 4.49
C THR A 336 -12.17 -22.00 3.24
N LYS A 337 -11.42 -20.92 2.98
CA LYS A 337 -10.56 -20.83 1.81
C LYS A 337 -9.24 -21.55 2.04
N THR A 338 -8.93 -22.43 1.12
CA THR A 338 -7.62 -23.07 0.98
C THR A 338 -7.07 -22.70 -0.39
N ASP A 339 -5.76 -22.56 -0.53
CA ASP A 339 -5.12 -22.45 -1.84
C ASP A 339 -5.15 -23.79 -2.59
N ALA A 340 -4.64 -23.81 -3.82
CA ALA A 340 -4.59 -25.01 -4.67
C ALA A 340 -3.76 -26.16 -4.07
N ALA A 341 -2.88 -25.87 -3.12
CA ALA A 341 -2.08 -26.84 -2.38
C ALA A 341 -2.79 -27.37 -1.10
N GLY A 342 -3.97 -26.82 -0.77
CA GLY A 342 -4.71 -27.17 0.44
C GLY A 342 -4.28 -26.41 1.69
N SER A 343 -3.39 -25.41 1.56
CA SER A 343 -3.00 -24.53 2.66
C SER A 343 -4.13 -23.60 3.05
N ARG A 344 -4.20 -23.25 4.31
CA ARG A 344 -5.18 -22.29 4.80
C ARG A 344 -4.79 -20.87 4.38
N TRP A 345 -5.78 -20.06 4.04
CA TRP A 345 -5.56 -18.70 3.57
C TRP A 345 -5.51 -17.69 4.72
N TYR A 346 -4.37 -17.61 5.38
CA TYR A 346 -4.13 -16.72 6.52
C TYR A 346 -3.10 -15.62 6.22
N GLY A 347 -2.91 -15.24 4.96
CA GLY A 347 -1.85 -14.30 4.56
C GLY A 347 -2.04 -12.90 5.14
N ILE A 348 -0.96 -12.27 5.58
CA ILE A 348 -0.91 -10.85 5.95
C ILE A 348 -0.35 -10.08 4.76
N GLU A 349 -1.22 -9.69 3.83
CA GLU A 349 -0.85 -8.84 2.67
C GLU A 349 -0.95 -7.36 3.02
N SER A 350 -1.90 -6.97 3.88
CA SER A 350 -1.99 -5.61 4.38
C SER A 350 -0.73 -5.21 5.15
N SER A 351 -0.36 -3.93 5.12
CA SER A 351 0.75 -3.46 5.94
C SER A 351 0.33 -3.34 7.41
N VAL A 352 1.25 -3.63 8.32
CA VAL A 352 1.00 -3.45 9.75
C VAL A 352 0.94 -1.97 10.11
N SER A 353 0.03 -1.59 11.01
CA SER A 353 -0.06 -0.26 11.60
C SER A 353 0.22 -0.35 13.10
N GLY A 354 0.85 0.65 13.69
CA GLY A 354 1.31 0.61 15.07
C GLY A 354 0.78 1.74 15.94
N PHE A 355 0.26 1.42 17.12
CA PHE A 355 -0.09 2.37 18.16
C PHE A 355 0.54 1.93 19.48
N ARG A 356 1.51 2.68 19.99
CA ARG A 356 2.29 2.29 21.17
C ARG A 356 2.95 0.92 20.99
N ASN A 357 2.69 -0.03 21.87
CA ASN A 357 3.17 -1.40 21.76
C ASN A 357 2.25 -2.35 20.97
N TYR A 358 1.16 -1.85 20.40
CA TYR A 358 0.20 -2.66 19.64
C TYR A 358 0.37 -2.49 18.14
N VAL A 359 0.18 -3.57 17.42
CA VAL A 359 0.04 -3.55 15.94
C VAL A 359 -1.30 -4.09 15.51
N TYR A 360 -1.78 -3.53 14.41
CA TYR A 360 -3.04 -3.86 13.77
C TYR A 360 -2.78 -4.26 12.33
N PHE A 361 -3.41 -5.32 11.89
CA PHE A 361 -3.33 -5.78 10.51
C PHE A 361 -4.60 -6.52 10.10
N ALA A 362 -4.90 -6.46 8.82
CA ALA A 362 -5.94 -7.25 8.19
C ALA A 362 -5.32 -8.46 7.48
N ASP A 363 -6.10 -9.52 7.29
CA ASP A 363 -5.64 -10.72 6.59
C ASP A 363 -6.56 -11.13 5.43
N ASN A 364 -6.07 -12.02 4.58
CA ASN A 364 -6.82 -12.55 3.44
C ASN A 364 -8.05 -13.37 3.86
N GLY A 365 -8.13 -13.81 5.10
CA GLY A 365 -9.28 -14.50 5.66
C GLY A 365 -10.41 -13.57 6.09
N GLY A 366 -10.21 -12.26 6.00
CA GLY A 366 -11.20 -11.26 6.39
C GLY A 366 -11.23 -11.01 7.89
N ARG A 367 -10.08 -10.97 8.54
CA ARG A 367 -9.97 -10.65 9.97
C ARG A 367 -9.04 -9.48 10.20
N LEU A 368 -9.46 -8.59 11.09
CA LEU A 368 -8.64 -7.55 11.71
C LEU A 368 -8.12 -8.10 13.03
N GLN A 369 -6.82 -8.05 13.23
CA GLN A 369 -6.18 -8.53 14.45
C GLN A 369 -5.41 -7.41 15.13
N CYS A 370 -5.35 -7.44 16.45
CA CYS A 370 -4.50 -6.61 17.28
C CYS A 370 -3.56 -7.48 18.10
N VAL A 371 -2.26 -7.23 17.99
CA VAL A 371 -1.21 -7.98 18.70
C VAL A 371 -0.34 -7.01 19.52
N ASP A 372 -0.06 -7.37 20.77
CA ASP A 372 0.90 -6.66 21.62
C ASP A 372 2.32 -7.11 21.27
N LEU A 373 3.16 -6.21 20.78
CA LEU A 373 4.54 -6.51 20.36
C LEU A 373 5.48 -6.86 21.53
N ASN A 374 5.17 -6.46 22.76
CA ASN A 374 6.02 -6.74 23.92
C ASN A 374 5.81 -8.15 24.46
N THR A 375 4.62 -8.71 24.22
CA THR A 375 4.25 -10.06 24.67
C THR A 375 3.95 -11.01 23.51
N MET A 376 3.80 -10.51 22.28
CA MET A 376 3.31 -11.20 21.09
C MET A 376 1.95 -11.87 21.31
N GLN A 377 1.14 -11.35 22.23
CA GLN A 377 -0.19 -11.86 22.51
C GLN A 377 -1.25 -11.17 21.67
N LEU A 378 -2.18 -11.98 21.17
CA LEU A 378 -3.39 -11.50 20.51
C LEU A 378 -4.29 -10.80 21.51
N GLN A 379 -4.69 -9.57 21.21
CA GLN A 379 -5.54 -8.75 22.08
C GLN A 379 -7.01 -8.86 21.70
N PHE A 380 -7.33 -8.78 20.41
CA PHE A 380 -8.67 -8.95 19.88
C PHE A 380 -8.67 -9.37 18.42
N VAL A 381 -9.81 -9.86 17.96
CA VAL A 381 -10.10 -10.14 16.54
C VAL A 381 -11.43 -9.46 16.18
N ALA A 382 -11.47 -8.77 15.05
CA ALA A 382 -12.72 -8.23 14.49
C ALA A 382 -12.96 -8.79 13.09
N ASP A 383 -14.25 -8.87 12.70
CA ASP A 383 -14.66 -9.38 11.40
C ASP A 383 -14.56 -8.31 10.32
N LEU A 384 -13.88 -8.62 9.21
CA LEU A 384 -13.86 -7.82 7.98
C LEU A 384 -14.73 -8.46 6.87
N SER A 385 -15.24 -9.66 7.10
CA SER A 385 -16.12 -10.45 6.23
C SER A 385 -15.51 -10.91 4.91
N GLU A 386 -14.59 -10.15 4.33
CA GLU A 386 -13.98 -10.38 3.04
C GLU A 386 -12.46 -10.16 3.11
N ASP A 387 -11.75 -10.65 2.11
CA ASP A 387 -10.32 -10.47 1.90
C ASP A 387 -9.91 -8.98 1.98
N ALA A 388 -8.85 -8.68 2.72
CA ALA A 388 -8.43 -7.30 2.98
C ALA A 388 -6.93 -7.09 2.74
N ASP A 389 -6.61 -6.58 1.55
CA ASP A 389 -5.26 -6.10 1.21
C ASP A 389 -5.06 -4.65 1.66
N ALA A 390 -6.17 -3.90 1.80
CA ALA A 390 -6.13 -2.54 2.29
C ALA A 390 -5.56 -2.49 3.71
N THR A 391 -4.57 -1.64 3.91
CA THR A 391 -3.95 -1.45 5.23
C THR A 391 -4.91 -0.75 6.19
N VAL A 392 -4.95 -1.21 7.42
CA VAL A 392 -5.71 -0.58 8.50
C VAL A 392 -5.08 0.76 8.86
N VAL A 393 -5.87 1.82 8.90
CA VAL A 393 -5.40 3.18 9.22
C VAL A 393 -5.82 3.55 10.63
N ILE A 394 -4.88 4.10 11.39
CA ILE A 394 -5.13 4.59 12.76
C ILE A 394 -5.35 6.10 12.73
N ASP A 395 -6.37 6.57 13.44
CA ASP A 395 -6.66 7.98 13.62
C ASP A 395 -7.04 8.28 15.08
N GLU A 396 -6.29 9.19 15.72
CA GLU A 396 -6.55 9.60 17.09
C GLU A 396 -7.73 10.56 17.18
N SER A 397 -8.59 10.35 18.15
CA SER A 397 -9.69 11.25 18.51
C SER A 397 -9.47 11.80 19.91
N TYR A 398 -8.92 13.00 19.98
CA TYR A 398 -8.67 13.67 21.26
C TYR A 398 -9.96 14.10 21.96
N GLU A 399 -11.02 14.34 21.20
CA GLU A 399 -12.33 14.68 21.74
C GLU A 399 -12.95 13.48 22.48
N ASP A 400 -12.77 12.27 21.95
CA ASP A 400 -13.31 11.04 22.53
C ASP A 400 -12.29 10.36 23.47
N ASN A 401 -11.07 10.87 23.59
CA ASN A 401 -9.95 10.24 24.29
C ASN A 401 -9.72 8.78 23.86
N THR A 402 -9.81 8.52 22.57
CA THR A 402 -9.62 7.19 21.97
C THR A 402 -8.98 7.31 20.59
N PHE A 403 -8.85 6.21 19.89
CA PHE A 403 -8.47 6.18 18.49
C PHE A 403 -9.34 5.19 17.72
N TYR A 404 -9.47 5.43 16.44
CA TYR A 404 -10.28 4.63 15.53
C TYR A 404 -9.41 3.93 14.51
N LEU A 405 -9.90 2.80 14.01
CA LEU A 405 -9.31 2.02 12.94
C LEU A 405 -10.24 2.06 11.73
N TYR A 406 -9.70 2.47 10.58
CA TYR A 406 -10.42 2.44 9.32
C TYR A 406 -9.88 1.31 8.48
N ALA A 407 -10.78 0.43 8.02
CA ALA A 407 -10.46 -0.74 7.22
C ALA A 407 -11.40 -0.85 6.02
N ALA A 408 -10.93 -1.53 4.99
CA ALA A 408 -11.70 -1.84 3.80
C ALA A 408 -11.42 -3.25 3.31
N SER A 409 -12.35 -3.81 2.53
CA SER A 409 -12.19 -5.12 1.93
C SER A 409 -12.42 -5.11 0.42
N GLN A 410 -11.84 -6.08 -0.27
CA GLN A 410 -12.19 -6.44 -1.64
C GLN A 410 -13.51 -7.21 -1.66
N VAL A 411 -13.91 -7.65 -2.87
CA VAL A 411 -15.00 -8.58 -3.07
C VAL A 411 -14.45 -9.89 -3.61
N LYS A 412 -14.48 -10.94 -2.82
CA LYS A 412 -14.10 -12.31 -3.23
C LYS A 412 -15.28 -13.26 -3.23
N THR A 413 -16.31 -12.98 -2.43
CA THR A 413 -17.49 -13.83 -2.28
C THR A 413 -18.68 -13.19 -2.99
N ALA A 414 -19.22 -13.89 -3.99
CA ALA A 414 -20.44 -13.47 -4.67
C ALA A 414 -21.67 -13.71 -3.80
N THR A 415 -22.65 -12.82 -3.88
CA THR A 415 -24.00 -13.09 -3.38
C THR A 415 -24.64 -14.21 -4.20
N ALA A 416 -25.49 -15.02 -3.57
CA ALA A 416 -26.08 -16.19 -4.21
C ALA A 416 -26.77 -15.85 -5.55
N GLY A 417 -26.37 -16.55 -6.63
CA GLY A 417 -26.89 -16.34 -7.98
C GLY A 417 -26.41 -15.07 -8.69
N SER A 418 -25.35 -14.45 -8.21
CA SER A 418 -24.76 -13.22 -8.73
C SER A 418 -23.26 -13.38 -8.98
N GLU A 419 -22.68 -12.47 -9.76
CA GLU A 419 -21.22 -12.27 -9.92
C GLU A 419 -20.75 -11.06 -9.13
N TYR A 420 -21.60 -10.52 -8.26
CA TYR A 420 -21.36 -9.37 -7.42
C TYR A 420 -21.43 -9.77 -5.95
N GLY A 421 -20.62 -9.14 -5.15
CA GLY A 421 -20.58 -9.25 -3.71
C GLY A 421 -20.43 -7.87 -3.09
N TYR A 422 -20.16 -7.80 -1.81
CA TYR A 422 -20.03 -6.55 -1.09
C TYR A 422 -18.59 -6.28 -0.68
N SER A 423 -18.10 -5.09 -1.01
CA SER A 423 -16.93 -4.47 -0.39
C SER A 423 -17.40 -3.69 0.84
N TYR A 424 -16.67 -3.80 1.92
CA TYR A 424 -17.03 -3.17 3.19
C TYR A 424 -16.04 -2.06 3.53
N HIS A 425 -16.59 -0.90 3.92
CA HIS A 425 -15.86 0.21 4.51
C HIS A 425 -16.25 0.30 5.97
N ARG A 426 -15.29 0.22 6.88
CA ARG A 426 -15.57 0.07 8.32
C ARG A 426 -14.72 0.97 9.18
N CYS A 427 -15.31 1.38 10.30
CA CYS A 427 -14.62 2.02 11.40
C CYS A 427 -14.77 1.18 12.65
N PHE A 428 -13.67 0.96 13.37
CA PHE A 428 -13.67 0.22 14.64
C PHE A 428 -13.10 1.09 15.75
N ASP A 429 -13.51 0.84 16.97
CA ASP A 429 -12.83 1.32 18.17
C ASP A 429 -11.45 0.64 18.26
N GLY A 430 -10.38 1.43 18.29
CA GLY A 430 -9.01 0.89 18.25
C GLY A 430 -8.59 0.16 19.53
N ARG A 431 -9.30 0.39 20.64
CA ARG A 431 -9.01 -0.24 21.93
C ARG A 431 -9.64 -1.61 22.07
N THR A 432 -10.79 -1.81 21.46
CA THR A 432 -11.62 -3.01 21.67
C THR A 432 -11.90 -3.80 20.41
N GLY A 433 -11.61 -3.23 19.23
CA GLY A 433 -12.02 -3.80 17.95
C GLY A 433 -13.53 -3.72 17.66
N ALA A 434 -14.31 -3.09 18.54
CA ALA A 434 -15.77 -2.99 18.36
C ALA A 434 -16.13 -2.16 17.12
N LEU A 435 -17.04 -2.68 16.30
CA LEU A 435 -17.53 -1.98 15.09
C LEU A 435 -18.28 -0.71 15.49
N LYS A 436 -17.89 0.43 14.92
CA LYS A 436 -18.53 1.74 15.12
C LYS A 436 -19.54 2.03 14.03
N TRP A 437 -19.16 1.81 12.78
CA TRP A 437 -20.01 1.92 11.62
C TRP A 437 -19.50 1.05 10.46
N GLU A 438 -20.41 0.73 9.56
CA GLU A 438 -20.17 -0.05 8.35
C GLU A 438 -20.95 0.54 7.20
N GLU A 439 -20.27 0.72 6.07
CA GLU A 439 -20.87 0.98 4.77
C GLU A 439 -20.45 -0.11 3.79
N LYS A 440 -21.35 -0.50 2.89
CA LYS A 440 -21.09 -1.57 1.94
C LYS A 440 -21.49 -1.21 0.52
N TRP A 441 -20.64 -1.62 -0.40
CA TRP A 441 -20.78 -1.32 -1.81
C TRP A 441 -20.79 -2.58 -2.65
N LEU A 442 -21.77 -2.68 -3.55
CA LEU A 442 -21.83 -3.79 -4.49
C LEU A 442 -20.75 -3.61 -5.56
N ALA A 443 -19.92 -4.64 -5.76
CA ALA A 443 -18.89 -4.68 -6.80
C ALA A 443 -18.74 -6.10 -7.34
N SER A 444 -18.12 -6.23 -8.53
CA SER A 444 -17.89 -7.54 -9.15
C SER A 444 -16.84 -8.34 -8.37
N THR A 445 -17.05 -9.66 -8.25
CA THR A 445 -16.01 -10.56 -7.72
C THR A 445 -14.78 -10.68 -8.62
N GLY A 446 -14.89 -10.23 -9.88
CA GLY A 446 -13.79 -10.32 -10.83
C GLY A 446 -13.42 -11.76 -11.19
N ASP A 447 -12.15 -11.99 -11.46
CA ASP A 447 -11.55 -13.33 -11.52
C ASP A 447 -10.81 -13.63 -10.20
N SER A 448 -10.10 -14.76 -10.15
CA SER A 448 -9.37 -15.19 -8.94
C SER A 448 -8.32 -14.18 -8.45
N ASN A 449 -7.88 -13.25 -9.30
CA ASN A 449 -6.78 -12.34 -9.01
C ASN A 449 -7.20 -10.86 -9.00
N ASN A 450 -8.36 -10.51 -9.59
CA ASN A 450 -8.77 -9.13 -9.81
C ASN A 450 -10.23 -8.93 -9.42
N GLY A 451 -10.52 -8.90 -8.13
CA GLY A 451 -11.84 -8.56 -7.60
C GLY A 451 -12.09 -7.04 -7.65
N GLY A 452 -13.37 -6.66 -7.67
CA GLY A 452 -13.80 -5.30 -7.39
C GLY A 452 -13.72 -4.98 -5.90
N GLY A 453 -14.13 -3.78 -5.54
CA GLY A 453 -14.12 -3.30 -4.17
C GLY A 453 -12.88 -2.47 -3.85
N THR A 454 -12.48 -2.44 -2.61
CA THR A 454 -11.44 -1.54 -2.11
C THR A 454 -10.17 -2.31 -1.76
N LEU A 455 -9.14 -2.14 -2.62
CA LEU A 455 -7.77 -2.58 -2.35
C LEU A 455 -6.92 -1.43 -1.79
N ALA A 456 -7.32 -0.19 -2.09
CA ALA A 456 -6.61 0.99 -1.65
C ALA A 456 -6.81 1.24 -0.15
N THR A 457 -5.74 1.60 0.53
CA THR A 457 -5.77 1.98 1.94
C THR A 457 -6.63 3.24 2.15
N PRO A 458 -7.52 3.26 3.15
CA PRO A 458 -8.31 4.45 3.49
C PRO A 458 -7.41 5.64 3.80
N GLN A 459 -7.92 6.86 3.55
CA GLN A 459 -7.19 8.08 3.85
C GLN A 459 -7.99 8.98 4.78
N VAL A 460 -7.41 9.33 5.91
CA VAL A 460 -8.03 10.28 6.85
C VAL A 460 -7.78 11.71 6.40
N GLY A 461 -8.83 12.53 6.43
CA GLY A 461 -8.76 13.94 6.11
C GLY A 461 -7.95 14.73 7.13
N ARG A 462 -7.36 15.84 6.69
CA ARG A 462 -6.59 16.78 7.50
C ARG A 462 -7.10 18.21 7.31
N GLY A 463 -6.80 19.11 8.24
CA GLY A 463 -7.22 20.51 8.15
C GLY A 463 -8.74 20.66 8.00
N ASN A 464 -9.21 21.35 6.98
CA ASN A 464 -10.64 21.63 6.75
C ASN A 464 -11.48 20.38 6.50
N VAL A 465 -10.88 19.26 6.13
CA VAL A 465 -11.54 17.99 5.89
C VAL A 465 -11.18 16.94 6.96
N SER A 466 -10.71 17.36 8.12
CA SER A 466 -10.28 16.48 9.21
C SER A 466 -11.38 15.56 9.75
N HIS A 467 -12.65 15.92 9.53
CA HIS A 467 -13.81 15.14 9.89
C HIS A 467 -14.13 14.01 8.93
N LEU A 468 -13.44 13.93 7.78
CA LEU A 468 -13.72 12.94 6.72
C LEU A 468 -12.68 11.82 6.67
N VAL A 469 -13.13 10.65 6.26
CA VAL A 469 -12.30 9.53 5.80
C VAL A 469 -12.67 9.16 4.36
N TYR A 470 -11.68 8.89 3.53
CA TYR A 470 -11.84 8.63 2.09
C TYR A 470 -11.50 7.18 1.77
N TYR A 471 -12.31 6.58 0.90
CA TYR A 471 -12.09 5.25 0.35
C TYR A 471 -12.11 5.31 -1.18
N SER A 472 -11.14 4.65 -1.81
CA SER A 472 -11.07 4.49 -3.27
C SER A 472 -11.41 3.05 -3.62
N MET A 473 -12.41 2.85 -4.45
CA MET A 473 -12.87 1.53 -4.85
C MET A 473 -12.91 1.35 -6.36
N ASN A 474 -12.78 0.13 -6.82
CA ASN A 474 -12.92 -0.28 -8.21
C ASN A 474 -14.24 -0.99 -8.44
N LEU A 475 -14.92 -0.63 -9.53
CA LEU A 475 -16.02 -1.37 -10.10
C LEU A 475 -15.46 -2.18 -11.28
N VAL A 476 -15.40 -3.50 -11.16
CA VAL A 476 -14.84 -4.38 -12.19
C VAL A 476 -15.96 -5.16 -12.85
N ALA A 477 -16.00 -5.19 -14.17
CA ALA A 477 -16.88 -6.06 -14.94
C ALA A 477 -16.10 -7.24 -15.49
N LEU A 478 -16.77 -8.39 -15.53
CA LEU A 478 -16.29 -9.57 -16.21
C LEU A 478 -16.54 -9.47 -17.71
N THR A 479 -15.74 -10.19 -18.48
CA THR A 479 -15.84 -10.27 -19.94
C THR A 479 -16.79 -11.40 -20.39
N GLY A 480 -17.08 -11.43 -21.69
CA GLY A 480 -17.96 -12.43 -22.28
C GLY A 480 -19.43 -12.10 -22.10
N SER A 481 -20.30 -13.14 -22.03
CA SER A 481 -21.75 -12.97 -21.88
C SER A 481 -22.18 -12.16 -20.65
N ASN A 482 -21.28 -12.01 -19.70
CA ASN A 482 -21.53 -11.32 -18.43
C ASN A 482 -21.16 -9.85 -18.48
N ALA A 483 -20.35 -9.43 -19.46
CA ALA A 483 -19.93 -8.05 -19.63
C ALA A 483 -21.09 -7.04 -19.87
N GLN A 484 -22.25 -7.52 -20.28
CA GLN A 484 -23.45 -6.69 -20.51
C GLN A 484 -24.37 -6.59 -19.30
N ARG A 485 -24.04 -7.28 -18.19
CA ARG A 485 -24.84 -7.21 -16.96
C ARG A 485 -24.36 -6.02 -16.12
N THR A 486 -25.05 -4.90 -16.24
CA THR A 486 -24.95 -3.82 -15.26
C THR A 486 -25.38 -4.36 -13.89
N PRO A 487 -24.67 -4.03 -12.79
CA PRO A 487 -25.22 -4.24 -11.45
C PRO A 487 -26.61 -3.63 -11.39
N ALA A 488 -27.56 -4.31 -10.78
CA ALA A 488 -28.84 -3.69 -10.43
C ALA A 488 -28.48 -2.45 -9.61
N ALA A 489 -28.77 -1.28 -10.17
CA ALA A 489 -28.24 -0.01 -9.72
C ALA A 489 -28.42 0.19 -8.22
N ALA A 490 -27.35 0.56 -7.55
CA ALA A 490 -27.40 1.10 -6.20
C ALA A 490 -28.12 2.47 -6.19
N SER A 491 -28.19 3.17 -7.34
CA SER A 491 -29.06 4.33 -7.57
C SER A 491 -29.25 4.60 -9.08
N ALA A 492 -30.31 5.28 -9.45
CA ALA A 492 -30.68 5.58 -10.85
C ALA A 492 -29.68 6.48 -11.60
N ASP A 493 -28.75 7.13 -10.90
CA ASP A 493 -27.75 8.03 -11.48
C ASP A 493 -26.47 7.31 -11.98
N GLU A 494 -26.36 6.00 -11.75
CA GLU A 494 -25.14 5.24 -12.04
C GLU A 494 -25.11 4.57 -13.43
N ALA A 495 -26.17 4.69 -14.20
CA ALA A 495 -26.36 3.93 -15.44
C ALA A 495 -25.61 4.48 -16.67
N GLN A 496 -24.64 5.41 -16.54
CA GLN A 496 -24.02 6.09 -17.68
C GLN A 496 -22.57 5.71 -18.01
N ALA A 497 -22.04 4.60 -17.50
CA ALA A 497 -20.76 4.10 -18.02
C ALA A 497 -20.99 3.26 -19.28
N THR A 498 -20.74 3.83 -20.46
CA THR A 498 -20.70 3.07 -21.71
C THR A 498 -19.46 2.17 -21.73
N PRO A 499 -19.60 0.87 -21.94
CA PRO A 499 -18.45 -0.04 -22.08
C PRO A 499 -17.63 0.32 -23.33
N ALA A 500 -16.31 0.42 -23.19
CA ALA A 500 -15.42 0.49 -24.34
C ALA A 500 -15.51 -0.83 -25.14
N GLU A 501 -15.37 -0.77 -26.49
CA GLU A 501 -15.40 -1.93 -27.37
C GLU A 501 -14.38 -3.01 -26.95
N GLN A 502 -14.84 -4.26 -26.88
CA GLN A 502 -14.16 -5.35 -26.18
C GLN A 502 -13.59 -6.42 -27.12
N SER A 503 -12.43 -6.94 -26.75
CA SER A 503 -11.97 -8.25 -27.21
C SER A 503 -12.40 -9.34 -26.22
N ALA A 504 -12.85 -10.51 -26.70
CA ALA A 504 -13.26 -11.63 -25.86
C ALA A 504 -12.10 -12.06 -24.93
N GLY A 505 -12.37 -12.14 -23.63
CA GLY A 505 -11.40 -12.62 -22.63
C GLY A 505 -10.71 -11.54 -21.79
N THR A 506 -11.04 -10.23 -21.96
CA THR A 506 -10.42 -9.14 -21.19
C THR A 506 -11.36 -8.63 -20.10
N GLN A 507 -10.90 -8.49 -18.87
CA GLN A 507 -11.57 -7.72 -17.83
C GLN A 507 -11.42 -6.23 -18.11
N TYR A 508 -12.40 -5.43 -17.75
CA TYR A 508 -12.33 -3.98 -17.82
C TYR A 508 -13.00 -3.34 -16.61
N ALA A 509 -12.45 -2.24 -16.16
CA ALA A 509 -13.03 -1.48 -15.08
C ALA A 509 -14.31 -0.79 -15.56
N LEU A 510 -15.41 -0.97 -14.83
CA LEU A 510 -16.64 -0.20 -15.01
C LEU A 510 -16.46 1.26 -14.55
N GLY A 511 -15.41 1.54 -13.82
CA GLY A 511 -15.05 2.81 -13.25
C GLY A 511 -14.45 2.65 -11.87
N GLY A 512 -13.96 3.74 -11.32
CA GLY A 512 -13.53 3.86 -9.94
C GLY A 512 -14.38 4.89 -9.21
N ARG A 513 -14.45 4.78 -7.89
CA ARG A 513 -15.09 5.76 -7.02
C ARG A 513 -14.16 6.17 -5.91
N ILE A 514 -14.26 7.44 -5.53
CA ILE A 514 -13.76 7.93 -4.26
C ILE A 514 -15.00 8.35 -3.48
N VAL A 515 -15.17 7.74 -2.31
CA VAL A 515 -16.24 8.07 -1.38
C VAL A 515 -15.64 8.66 -0.12
N ALA A 516 -16.34 9.61 0.48
CA ALA A 516 -15.94 10.25 1.72
C ALA A 516 -17.07 10.08 2.73
N TYR A 517 -16.70 9.72 3.96
CA TYR A 517 -17.63 9.58 5.08
C TYR A 517 -17.22 10.48 6.23
N ASP A 518 -18.19 10.96 6.98
CA ASP A 518 -17.92 11.50 8.31
C ASP A 518 -17.27 10.40 9.16
N LYS A 519 -16.13 10.68 9.77
CA LYS A 519 -15.33 9.70 10.51
C LYS A 519 -16.07 9.00 11.64
N ARG A 520 -17.04 9.67 12.25
CA ARG A 520 -17.77 9.17 13.43
C ARG A 520 -19.06 8.47 13.07
N ARG A 521 -19.71 8.86 11.97
CA ARG A 521 -21.06 8.42 11.60
C ARG A 521 -21.07 7.43 10.46
N GLY A 522 -20.07 7.46 9.58
CA GLY A 522 -20.08 6.68 8.34
C GLY A 522 -21.06 7.20 7.28
N GLU A 523 -21.52 8.46 7.38
CA GLU A 523 -22.50 9.08 6.47
C GLU A 523 -21.82 10.01 5.45
#